data_d47628a311bc8afbf253530350107b73
#
_entry.id   d47628a311bc8afbf253530350107b73
#
_cell.length_a   1.000
_cell.length_b   1.000
_cell.length_c   1.000
_cell.angle_alpha   90.00
_cell.angle_beta   90.00
_cell.angle_gamma   90.00
#
_symmetry.space_group_name_H-M   'P 1'
#
loop_
_entity.id
_entity.type
_entity.pdbx_description
1 polymer ?
#
loop_
_entity_poly.entity_id
_entity_poly.type
_entity_poly.pdbx_seq_one_letter_code
_entity_poly.pdbx_strand_id
1 'polypeptide(L)'
;MVNRIMITAVDTHCHIHYGAKETLVYNSLSNLMQESDFYSAYPEILQQISKYAHITKVFASPFDGVLDCLRVAQANEDMAKIVATNDFLYQWVVIDPRNDNTFAQAERMLNNKKCVGIKLHPVCHKYSLEEYGDKVFSFADQHSAIVQIHPEKGADYILPFADRYTKVRFIMAHLGDEAHIRAVKNAKHGNVYVDTSGMASLKNMIIEYAVSQIGSERILFGTDTYSAASQRGRIEFSMIADSDKENILFNNAKELFGLSF
;
A
#
# COMPACT_ATOMS: atom_id res chain seq x y z
N MET A 1 -30.05 9.76 -16.16
CA MET A 1 -28.83 9.14 -15.67
C MET A 1 -27.70 10.09 -16.03
N VAL A 2 -27.05 10.71 -15.05
CA VAL A 2 -25.85 11.52 -15.31
C VAL A 2 -24.77 10.54 -15.70
N ASN A 3 -24.17 10.69 -16.90
CA ASN A 3 -22.96 9.95 -17.29
C ASN A 3 -21.84 10.35 -16.33
N ARG A 4 -21.70 9.62 -15.23
CA ARG A 4 -20.60 9.83 -14.30
C ARG A 4 -19.34 9.28 -14.97
N ILE A 5 -18.40 10.16 -15.33
CA ILE A 5 -17.08 9.74 -15.78
C ILE A 5 -16.46 9.00 -14.60
N MET A 6 -16.09 7.75 -14.82
CA MET A 6 -15.49 6.94 -13.76
C MET A 6 -14.07 7.44 -13.49
N ILE A 7 -13.79 7.80 -12.25
CA ILE A 7 -12.51 8.31 -11.82
C ILE A 7 -11.46 7.20 -11.99
N THR A 8 -10.31 7.52 -12.56
CA THR A 8 -9.15 6.62 -12.58
C THR A 8 -8.61 6.45 -11.15
N ALA A 9 -8.13 5.26 -10.80
CA ALA A 9 -7.57 5.01 -9.48
C ALA A 9 -6.12 4.51 -9.55
N VAL A 10 -5.37 4.78 -8.48
CA VAL A 10 -4.06 4.19 -8.18
C VAL A 10 -4.19 3.36 -6.91
N ASP A 11 -3.95 2.07 -7.01
CA ASP A 11 -3.90 1.19 -5.84
C ASP A 11 -2.52 1.28 -5.18
N THR A 12 -2.46 1.96 -4.04
CA THR A 12 -1.20 2.20 -3.34
C THR A 12 -0.81 1.09 -2.38
N HIS A 13 -1.67 0.09 -2.17
CA HIS A 13 -1.43 -1.02 -1.26
C HIS A 13 -2.00 -2.31 -1.81
N CYS A 14 -1.13 -3.11 -2.40
CA CYS A 14 -1.44 -4.44 -2.91
C CYS A 14 -0.32 -5.43 -2.57
N HIS A 15 -0.58 -6.70 -2.76
CA HIS A 15 0.41 -7.77 -2.68
C HIS A 15 0.37 -8.63 -3.92
N ILE A 16 1.53 -9.18 -4.31
CA ILE A 16 1.65 -10.14 -5.40
C ILE A 16 2.28 -11.42 -4.88
N HIS A 17 1.69 -12.53 -5.27
CA HIS A 17 2.23 -13.85 -5.07
C HIS A 17 2.89 -14.35 -6.38
N TYR A 18 4.03 -15.02 -6.30
CA TYR A 18 4.71 -15.59 -7.48
C TYR A 18 4.82 -17.12 -7.45
N GLY A 19 4.06 -17.76 -6.58
CA GLY A 19 4.03 -19.23 -6.56
C GLY A 19 3.65 -19.79 -7.92
N ALA A 20 4.05 -21.01 -8.17
CA ALA A 20 4.02 -21.70 -9.43
C ALA A 20 2.82 -21.32 -10.34
N LYS A 21 3.10 -20.64 -11.43
CA LYS A 21 2.17 -20.37 -12.54
C LYS A 21 1.53 -21.63 -13.11
N GLU A 22 2.03 -22.76 -12.73
CA GLU A 22 1.78 -24.06 -13.37
C GLU A 22 0.34 -24.58 -13.20
N THR A 23 -0.45 -23.94 -12.33
CA THR A 23 -1.81 -24.36 -12.02
C THR A 23 -2.91 -23.41 -12.44
N LEU A 24 -2.58 -22.22 -12.96
CA LEU A 24 -3.59 -21.27 -13.40
C LEU A 24 -3.95 -21.45 -14.87
N VAL A 25 -4.89 -22.33 -15.12
CA VAL A 25 -5.54 -22.44 -16.43
C VAL A 25 -6.75 -21.52 -16.44
N TYR A 26 -6.63 -20.38 -17.10
CA TYR A 26 -7.67 -19.35 -17.21
C TYR A 26 -8.85 -19.73 -18.13
N ASN A 27 -9.23 -20.98 -18.20
CA ASN A 27 -10.26 -21.42 -19.15
C ASN A 27 -11.69 -21.18 -18.66
N SER A 28 -11.88 -20.93 -17.39
CA SER A 28 -13.18 -20.53 -16.81
C SER A 28 -12.98 -19.88 -15.45
N LEU A 29 -13.94 -19.07 -15.01
CA LEU A 29 -13.94 -18.45 -13.68
C LEU A 29 -13.80 -19.47 -12.54
N SER A 30 -14.31 -20.69 -12.73
CA SER A 30 -14.19 -21.76 -11.75
C SER A 30 -12.78 -22.35 -11.63
N ASN A 31 -11.91 -22.15 -12.64
CA ASN A 31 -10.52 -22.59 -12.62
C ASN A 31 -9.55 -21.52 -12.12
N LEU A 32 -10.06 -20.33 -11.81
CA LEU A 32 -9.27 -19.18 -11.39
C LEU A 32 -8.84 -19.26 -9.94
N MET A 33 -9.43 -20.13 -9.11
CA MET A 33 -9.40 -19.88 -7.68
C MET A 33 -8.88 -21.12 -6.95
N GLN A 34 -7.61 -21.09 -6.62
CA GLN A 34 -7.10 -21.80 -5.47
C GLN A 34 -7.30 -20.93 -4.22
N GLU A 35 -7.37 -21.53 -3.05
CA GLU A 35 -7.58 -20.80 -1.80
C GLU A 35 -6.52 -19.71 -1.57
N SER A 36 -5.29 -19.91 -2.05
CA SER A 36 -4.21 -18.92 -2.05
C SER A 36 -4.52 -17.65 -2.85
N ASP A 37 -5.36 -17.75 -3.88
CA ASP A 37 -5.67 -16.62 -4.77
C ASP A 37 -6.64 -15.62 -4.15
N PHE A 38 -7.31 -15.99 -3.04
CA PHE A 38 -8.15 -15.08 -2.29
C PHE A 38 -7.36 -14.01 -1.52
N TYR A 39 -6.08 -14.29 -1.25
CA TYR A 39 -5.23 -13.43 -0.40
C TYR A 39 -4.11 -12.74 -1.18
N SER A 40 -3.78 -13.23 -2.36
CA SER A 40 -2.79 -12.60 -3.23
C SER A 40 -3.10 -12.86 -4.69
N ALA A 41 -2.79 -11.90 -5.57
CA ALA A 41 -3.08 -12.01 -6.98
C ALA A 41 -1.78 -12.18 -7.79
N TYR A 42 -1.83 -13.04 -8.80
CA TYR A 42 -0.80 -13.09 -9.83
C TYR A 42 -0.88 -11.85 -10.73
N PRO A 43 0.24 -11.38 -11.30
CA PRO A 43 0.25 -10.17 -12.11
C PRO A 43 -0.81 -10.13 -13.21
N GLU A 44 -1.04 -11.26 -13.88
CA GLU A 44 -2.00 -11.35 -14.98
C GLU A 44 -3.46 -11.21 -14.51
N ILE A 45 -3.79 -11.83 -13.37
CA ILE A 45 -5.13 -11.69 -12.75
C ILE A 45 -5.31 -10.28 -12.23
N LEU A 46 -4.30 -9.75 -11.54
CA LEU A 46 -4.33 -8.42 -10.98
C LEU A 46 -4.51 -7.37 -12.08
N GLN A 47 -3.88 -7.55 -13.25
CA GLN A 47 -4.06 -6.66 -14.38
C GLN A 47 -5.51 -6.64 -14.88
N GLN A 48 -6.15 -7.81 -14.97
CA GLN A 48 -7.55 -7.89 -15.40
C GLN A 48 -8.49 -7.25 -14.36
N ILE A 49 -8.32 -7.62 -13.08
CA ILE A 49 -9.10 -7.04 -11.98
C ILE A 49 -8.97 -5.52 -11.96
N SER A 50 -7.74 -5.02 -12.09
CA SER A 50 -7.44 -3.59 -12.11
C SER A 50 -8.12 -2.89 -13.28
N LYS A 51 -8.09 -3.49 -14.47
CA LYS A 51 -8.77 -2.95 -15.65
C LYS A 51 -10.28 -2.78 -15.43
N TYR A 52 -10.95 -3.82 -14.88
CA TYR A 52 -12.38 -3.74 -14.60
C TYR A 52 -12.73 -2.78 -13.46
N ALA A 53 -11.81 -2.61 -12.50
CA ALA A 53 -11.95 -1.66 -11.40
C ALA A 53 -11.45 -0.24 -11.75
N HIS A 54 -11.06 0.04 -13.01
CA HIS A 54 -10.46 1.30 -13.46
C HIS A 54 -9.27 1.76 -12.61
N ILE A 55 -8.43 0.80 -12.20
CA ILE A 55 -7.15 1.02 -11.53
C ILE A 55 -6.05 0.97 -12.58
N THR A 56 -5.30 2.04 -12.74
CA THR A 56 -4.28 2.17 -13.80
C THR A 56 -2.88 1.84 -13.33
N LYS A 57 -2.61 2.01 -12.06
CA LYS A 57 -1.33 1.69 -11.43
C LYS A 57 -1.58 0.95 -10.13
N VAL A 58 -0.72 -0.03 -9.85
CA VAL A 58 -0.78 -0.84 -8.63
C VAL A 58 0.62 -0.86 -8.00
N PHE A 59 0.69 -0.50 -6.74
CA PHE A 59 1.90 -0.56 -5.95
C PHE A 59 1.82 -1.78 -5.03
N ALA A 60 2.62 -2.76 -5.36
CA ALA A 60 2.55 -4.06 -4.70
C ALA A 60 3.85 -4.44 -4.00
N SER A 61 3.71 -5.07 -2.85
CA SER A 61 4.80 -5.74 -2.17
C SER A 61 4.77 -7.25 -2.44
N PRO A 62 5.94 -7.91 -2.39
CA PRO A 62 6.02 -9.35 -2.52
C PRO A 62 5.35 -10.05 -1.32
N PHE A 63 4.26 -10.77 -1.55
CA PHE A 63 3.46 -11.35 -0.47
C PHE A 63 4.27 -12.32 0.39
N ASP A 64 5.06 -13.18 -0.25
CA ASP A 64 5.95 -14.12 0.46
C ASP A 64 6.94 -13.42 1.39
N GLY A 65 7.51 -12.29 0.92
CA GLY A 65 8.42 -11.47 1.73
C GLY A 65 7.72 -10.69 2.84
N VAL A 66 6.43 -10.40 2.70
CA VAL A 66 5.63 -9.74 3.74
C VAL A 66 5.25 -10.71 4.85
N LEU A 67 4.98 -11.97 4.50
CA LEU A 67 4.56 -12.99 5.47
C LEU A 67 5.74 -13.63 6.20
N ASP A 68 6.88 -13.82 5.52
CA ASP A 68 8.03 -14.56 6.04
C ASP A 68 9.31 -13.72 5.92
N CYS A 69 9.86 -13.33 7.07
CA CYS A 69 11.09 -12.54 7.14
C CYS A 69 12.32 -13.25 6.53
N LEU A 70 12.34 -14.57 6.47
CA LEU A 70 13.43 -15.34 5.86
C LEU A 70 13.39 -15.27 4.32
N ARG A 71 12.26 -14.92 3.74
CA ARG A 71 12.06 -14.84 2.29
C ARG A 71 12.23 -13.43 1.73
N VAL A 72 12.32 -12.40 2.57
CA VAL A 72 12.35 -10.98 2.15
C VAL A 72 13.33 -10.73 1.03
N ALA A 73 14.58 -11.15 1.19
CA ALA A 73 15.64 -10.85 0.22
C ALA A 73 15.35 -11.43 -1.16
N GLN A 74 14.92 -12.71 -1.22
CA GLN A 74 14.59 -13.36 -2.47
C GLN A 74 13.32 -12.76 -3.09
N ALA A 75 12.29 -12.55 -2.29
CA ALA A 75 11.02 -12.01 -2.73
C ALA A 75 11.14 -10.59 -3.32
N ASN A 76 12.00 -9.75 -2.74
CA ASN A 76 12.32 -8.43 -3.28
C ASN A 76 12.93 -8.51 -4.69
N GLU A 77 13.90 -9.44 -4.91
CA GLU A 77 14.52 -9.61 -6.23
C GLU A 77 13.55 -10.14 -7.27
N ASP A 78 12.69 -11.07 -6.89
CA ASP A 78 11.70 -11.63 -7.81
C ASP A 78 10.64 -10.58 -8.17
N MET A 79 10.21 -9.77 -7.20
CA MET A 79 9.32 -8.64 -7.47
C MET A 79 9.96 -7.62 -8.42
N ALA A 80 11.24 -7.30 -8.25
CA ALA A 80 11.95 -6.38 -9.14
C ALA A 80 11.94 -6.85 -10.60
N LYS A 81 12.05 -8.16 -10.85
CA LYS A 81 11.94 -8.76 -12.19
C LYS A 81 10.52 -8.62 -12.75
N ILE A 82 9.50 -8.85 -11.92
CA ILE A 82 8.09 -8.75 -12.31
C ILE A 82 7.73 -7.32 -12.72
N VAL A 83 8.06 -6.33 -11.89
CA VAL A 83 7.71 -4.93 -12.19
C VAL A 83 8.48 -4.38 -13.40
N ALA A 84 9.67 -4.91 -13.70
CA ALA A 84 10.44 -4.54 -14.88
C ALA A 84 9.73 -4.85 -16.19
N THR A 85 8.84 -5.84 -16.21
CA THR A 85 8.11 -6.31 -17.40
C THR A 85 6.62 -5.95 -17.38
N ASN A 86 6.15 -5.22 -16.37
CA ASN A 86 4.75 -4.86 -16.20
C ASN A 86 4.58 -3.36 -15.97
N ASP A 87 4.10 -2.64 -16.96
CA ASP A 87 4.00 -1.17 -16.91
C ASP A 87 3.03 -0.63 -15.85
N PHE A 88 2.01 -1.41 -15.49
CA PHE A 88 1.03 -1.02 -14.48
C PHE A 88 1.49 -1.26 -13.05
N LEU A 89 2.55 -2.09 -12.83
CA LEU A 89 3.04 -2.48 -11.52
C LEU A 89 4.25 -1.65 -11.07
N TYR A 90 4.27 -1.37 -9.77
CA TYR A 90 5.38 -0.76 -9.05
C TYR A 90 5.65 -1.55 -7.78
N GLN A 91 6.87 -1.52 -7.30
CA GLN A 91 7.31 -2.29 -6.14
C GLN A 91 7.36 -1.45 -4.88
N TRP A 92 6.83 -1.97 -3.79
CA TRP A 92 7.29 -1.69 -2.45
C TRP A 92 8.42 -2.66 -2.09
N VAL A 93 9.59 -2.15 -1.72
CA VAL A 93 10.68 -3.00 -1.23
C VAL A 93 10.45 -3.31 0.26
N VAL A 94 10.47 -4.58 0.62
CA VAL A 94 10.27 -5.00 2.02
C VAL A 94 11.61 -4.94 2.76
N ILE A 95 11.60 -4.42 4.00
CA ILE A 95 12.76 -4.44 4.90
C ILE A 95 12.44 -5.29 6.14
N ASP A 96 13.32 -6.23 6.48
CA ASP A 96 13.45 -6.78 7.83
C ASP A 96 14.59 -6.05 8.54
N PRO A 97 14.32 -5.26 9.61
CA PRO A 97 15.34 -4.42 10.23
C PRO A 97 16.48 -5.20 10.92
N ARG A 98 16.31 -6.49 11.10
CA ARG A 98 17.32 -7.40 11.68
C ARG A 98 18.29 -7.94 10.63
N ASN A 99 17.98 -7.76 9.35
CA ASN A 99 18.79 -8.26 8.23
C ASN A 99 19.33 -7.09 7.38
N ASP A 100 20.61 -6.78 7.54
CA ASP A 100 21.26 -5.67 6.86
C ASP A 100 21.26 -5.81 5.33
N ASN A 101 21.18 -7.03 4.80
CA ASN A 101 21.06 -7.26 3.37
C ASN A 101 19.78 -6.64 2.78
N THR A 102 18.69 -6.58 3.56
CA THR A 102 17.44 -5.97 3.09
C THR A 102 17.55 -4.45 2.95
N PHE A 103 18.41 -3.80 3.75
CA PHE A 103 18.73 -2.37 3.59
C PHE A 103 19.58 -2.12 2.33
N ALA A 104 20.59 -2.93 2.08
CA ALA A 104 21.39 -2.82 0.86
C ALA A 104 20.55 -3.03 -0.41
N GLN A 105 19.58 -3.95 -0.35
CA GLN A 105 18.61 -4.12 -1.43
C GLN A 105 17.71 -2.89 -1.59
N ALA A 106 17.17 -2.37 -0.48
CA ALA A 106 16.32 -1.18 -0.51
C ALA A 106 17.05 0.04 -1.07
N GLU A 107 18.30 0.28 -0.67
CA GLU A 107 19.13 1.35 -1.21
C GLU A 107 19.27 1.27 -2.74
N ARG A 108 19.54 0.08 -3.26
CA ARG A 108 19.63 -0.15 -4.70
C ARG A 108 18.28 0.02 -5.41
N MET A 109 17.20 -0.53 -4.82
CA MET A 109 15.87 -0.54 -5.44
C MET A 109 15.21 0.84 -5.42
N LEU A 110 15.37 1.64 -4.38
CA LEU A 110 14.84 3.00 -4.29
C LEU A 110 15.38 3.94 -5.39
N ASN A 111 16.54 3.61 -5.98
CA ASN A 111 17.05 4.32 -7.16
C ASN A 111 16.35 3.91 -8.47
N ASN A 112 15.46 2.92 -8.45
CA ASN A 112 14.69 2.49 -9.62
C ASN A 112 13.32 3.16 -9.61
N LYS A 113 12.93 3.78 -10.73
CA LYS A 113 11.62 4.44 -10.90
C LYS A 113 10.41 3.49 -10.71
N LYS A 114 10.62 2.19 -10.74
CA LYS A 114 9.61 1.18 -10.47
C LYS A 114 9.49 0.82 -8.99
N CYS A 115 10.36 1.32 -8.11
CA CYS A 115 10.24 1.17 -6.66
C CYS A 115 9.66 2.47 -6.08
N VAL A 116 8.55 2.35 -5.38
CA VAL A 116 7.81 3.51 -4.83
C VAL A 116 8.14 3.82 -3.38
N GLY A 117 8.82 2.90 -2.68
CA GLY A 117 9.17 3.09 -1.27
C GLY A 117 9.38 1.76 -0.54
N ILE A 118 9.33 1.83 0.77
CA ILE A 118 9.62 0.74 1.70
C ILE A 118 8.33 0.20 2.30
N LYS A 119 8.19 -1.12 2.39
CA LYS A 119 7.11 -1.80 3.12
C LYS A 119 7.66 -2.41 4.41
N LEU A 120 6.95 -2.19 5.53
CA LEU A 120 7.20 -2.80 6.82
C LEU A 120 6.00 -3.60 7.28
N HIS A 121 6.25 -4.80 7.81
CA HIS A 121 5.21 -5.64 8.41
C HIS A 121 5.66 -6.21 9.76
N PRO A 122 5.73 -5.39 10.83
CA PRO A 122 6.22 -5.81 12.14
C PRO A 122 5.52 -7.05 12.69
N VAL A 123 4.20 -7.15 12.49
CA VAL A 123 3.38 -8.26 13.01
C VAL A 123 3.79 -9.61 12.42
N CYS A 124 3.86 -9.73 11.09
CA CYS A 124 4.26 -10.99 10.44
C CYS A 124 5.73 -11.33 10.70
N HIS A 125 6.58 -10.32 10.68
CA HIS A 125 8.02 -10.51 10.91
C HIS A 125 8.38 -10.62 12.39
N LYS A 126 7.44 -10.38 13.32
CA LYS A 126 7.64 -10.49 14.77
C LYS A 126 8.80 -9.65 15.31
N TYR A 127 8.82 -8.36 14.91
CA TYR A 127 9.69 -7.35 15.51
C TYR A 127 8.87 -6.14 15.93
N SER A 128 9.42 -5.29 16.78
CA SER A 128 8.79 -4.05 17.23
C SER A 128 9.46 -2.84 16.59
N LEU A 129 8.67 -1.84 16.17
CA LEU A 129 9.21 -0.54 15.77
C LEU A 129 9.71 0.27 16.97
N GLU A 130 9.33 -0.05 18.19
CA GLU A 130 9.93 0.52 19.39
C GLU A 130 11.42 0.17 19.48
N GLU A 131 11.81 -1.04 19.07
CA GLU A 131 13.20 -1.53 19.06
C GLU A 131 13.96 -1.13 17.80
N TYR A 132 13.33 -1.28 16.64
CA TYR A 132 14.01 -1.15 15.33
C TYR A 132 13.63 0.09 14.54
N GLY A 133 12.68 0.90 15.02
CA GLY A 133 12.15 2.04 14.26
C GLY A 133 13.22 3.08 13.92
N ASP A 134 14.09 3.43 14.88
CA ASP A 134 15.14 4.41 14.63
C ASP A 134 16.13 3.96 13.54
N LYS A 135 16.45 2.66 13.47
CA LYS A 135 17.32 2.11 12.41
C LYS A 135 16.65 2.24 11.03
N VAL A 136 15.39 1.84 10.93
CA VAL A 136 14.65 1.87 9.65
C VAL A 136 14.36 3.28 9.21
N PHE A 137 13.86 4.13 10.11
CA PHE A 137 13.43 5.47 9.73
C PHE A 137 14.59 6.44 9.53
N SER A 138 15.73 6.24 10.20
CA SER A 138 16.97 6.95 9.87
C SER A 138 17.43 6.64 8.44
N PHE A 139 17.40 5.38 8.04
CA PHE A 139 17.67 4.98 6.67
C PHE A 139 16.66 5.60 5.68
N ALA A 140 15.36 5.50 5.98
CA ALA A 140 14.32 6.07 5.14
C ALA A 140 14.43 7.60 5.00
N ASP A 141 14.81 8.32 6.07
CA ASP A 141 14.98 9.78 6.07
C ASP A 141 16.18 10.22 5.20
N GLN A 142 17.28 9.46 5.22
CA GLN A 142 18.45 9.69 4.35
C GLN A 142 18.07 9.61 2.87
N HIS A 143 17.13 8.73 2.52
CA HIS A 143 16.64 8.53 1.15
C HIS A 143 15.38 9.35 0.83
N SER A 144 14.86 10.14 1.77
CA SER A 144 13.56 10.81 1.65
C SER A 144 12.43 9.86 1.19
N ALA A 145 12.48 8.63 1.72
CA ALA A 145 11.63 7.53 1.26
C ALA A 145 10.19 7.64 1.79
N ILE A 146 9.28 7.03 1.05
CA ILE A 146 7.91 6.76 1.51
C ILE A 146 7.95 5.39 2.19
N VAL A 147 7.32 5.27 3.38
CA VAL A 147 7.29 4.03 4.16
C VAL A 147 5.85 3.63 4.43
N GLN A 148 5.42 2.51 3.88
CA GLN A 148 4.11 1.92 4.17
C GLN A 148 4.24 0.89 5.28
N ILE A 149 3.40 1.00 6.31
CA ILE A 149 3.51 0.24 7.55
C ILE A 149 2.20 -0.47 7.86
N HIS A 150 2.25 -1.78 8.03
CA HIS A 150 1.17 -2.51 8.71
C HIS A 150 1.30 -2.24 10.22
N PRO A 151 0.33 -1.53 10.86
CA PRO A 151 0.48 -1.14 12.26
C PRO A 151 0.46 -2.35 13.19
N GLU A 152 1.42 -2.40 14.13
CA GLU A 152 1.47 -3.45 15.18
C GLU A 152 0.54 -3.17 16.36
N LYS A 153 0.10 -1.92 16.47
CA LYS A 153 -0.83 -1.40 17.48
C LYS A 153 -1.55 -0.18 16.90
N GLY A 154 -2.23 0.63 17.68
CA GLY A 154 -2.90 1.84 17.17
C GLY A 154 -1.94 2.71 16.32
N ALA A 155 -2.39 3.15 15.14
CA ALA A 155 -1.53 3.80 14.14
C ALA A 155 -0.84 5.08 14.64
N ASP A 156 -1.38 5.74 15.66
CA ASP A 156 -0.82 6.97 16.25
C ASP A 156 0.51 6.76 17.02
N TYR A 157 0.93 5.50 17.25
CA TYR A 157 2.27 5.22 17.78
C TYR A 157 3.41 5.69 16.87
N ILE A 158 3.12 5.98 15.60
CA ILE A 158 4.11 6.48 14.63
C ILE A 158 4.54 7.93 14.90
N LEU A 159 3.76 8.72 15.66
CA LEU A 159 3.95 10.16 15.83
C LEU A 159 5.34 10.57 16.32
N PRO A 160 5.96 9.92 17.34
CA PRO A 160 7.33 10.27 17.75
C PRO A 160 8.37 10.10 16.63
N PHE A 161 8.18 9.12 15.76
CA PHE A 161 9.05 8.91 14.60
C PHE A 161 8.77 9.93 13.49
N ALA A 162 7.50 10.24 13.23
CA ALA A 162 7.11 11.25 12.25
C ALA A 162 7.63 12.65 12.62
N ASP A 163 7.69 12.97 13.92
CA ASP A 163 8.28 14.21 14.42
C ASP A 163 9.80 14.27 14.26
N ARG A 164 10.48 13.13 14.36
CA ARG A 164 11.95 13.02 14.28
C ARG A 164 12.46 12.91 12.86
N TYR A 165 11.80 12.11 12.03
CA TYR A 165 12.20 11.78 10.65
C TYR A 165 11.34 12.54 9.64
N THR A 166 11.57 13.83 9.51
CA THR A 166 10.67 14.76 8.80
C THR A 166 10.67 14.62 7.28
N LYS A 167 11.70 13.98 6.70
CA LYS A 167 11.76 13.69 5.27
C LYS A 167 11.02 12.41 4.89
N VAL A 168 10.73 11.53 5.86
CA VAL A 168 9.96 10.32 5.63
C VAL A 168 8.48 10.67 5.46
N ARG A 169 7.84 10.04 4.48
CA ARG A 169 6.37 10.02 4.34
C ARG A 169 5.87 8.69 4.85
N PHE A 170 5.12 8.70 5.93
CA PHE A 170 4.57 7.50 6.58
C PHE A 170 3.17 7.22 6.07
N ILE A 171 2.90 6.01 5.57
CA ILE A 171 1.56 5.54 5.22
C ILE A 171 1.18 4.46 6.23
N MET A 172 0.24 4.74 7.11
CA MET A 172 -0.31 3.77 8.04
C MET A 172 -1.43 2.99 7.35
N ALA A 173 -1.20 1.70 7.15
CA ALA A 173 -2.12 0.85 6.41
C ALA A 173 -3.45 0.63 7.16
N HIS A 174 -4.52 0.40 6.37
CA HIS A 174 -5.81 -0.10 6.87
C HIS A 174 -6.58 0.86 7.77
N LEU A 175 -6.87 2.07 7.29
CA LEU A 175 -7.74 3.04 7.99
C LEU A 175 -9.00 2.36 8.55
N GLY A 176 -8.99 2.09 9.84
CA GLY A 176 -10.07 1.31 10.47
C GLY A 176 -10.54 1.86 11.81
N ASP A 177 -9.89 2.89 12.36
CA ASP A 177 -10.20 3.43 13.68
C ASP A 177 -9.68 4.85 13.88
N GLU A 178 -9.98 5.42 15.04
CA GLU A 178 -9.55 6.76 15.42
C GLU A 178 -8.04 6.91 15.61
N ALA A 179 -7.29 5.83 15.85
CA ALA A 179 -5.84 5.92 15.97
C ALA A 179 -5.19 6.33 14.64
N HIS A 180 -5.73 5.85 13.50
CA HIS A 180 -5.31 6.29 12.17
C HIS A 180 -5.60 7.78 11.95
N ILE A 181 -6.79 8.24 12.36
CA ILE A 181 -7.19 9.65 12.23
C ILE A 181 -6.28 10.52 13.12
N ARG A 182 -6.01 10.10 14.36
CA ARG A 182 -5.08 10.81 15.25
C ARG A 182 -3.66 10.86 14.69
N ALA A 183 -3.19 9.79 14.08
CA ALA A 183 -1.87 9.74 13.45
C ALA A 183 -1.72 10.83 12.38
N VAL A 184 -2.72 11.00 11.52
CA VAL A 184 -2.71 12.03 10.47
C VAL A 184 -2.89 13.43 11.08
N LYS A 185 -3.88 13.58 11.97
CA LYS A 185 -4.26 14.89 12.56
C LYS A 185 -3.16 15.52 13.38
N ASN A 186 -2.42 14.71 14.14
CA ASN A 186 -1.42 15.17 15.10
C ASN A 186 0.02 15.16 14.54
N ALA A 187 0.22 14.74 13.30
CA ALA A 187 1.52 14.81 12.65
C ALA A 187 1.92 16.26 12.37
N LYS A 188 2.89 16.77 13.11
CA LYS A 188 3.30 18.19 13.08
C LYS A 188 3.84 18.64 11.72
N HIS A 189 4.41 17.72 10.96
CA HIS A 189 5.03 18.01 9.67
C HIS A 189 4.14 17.61 8.48
N GLY A 190 2.89 17.16 8.73
CA GLY A 190 1.98 16.71 7.68
C GLY A 190 2.47 15.48 6.88
N ASN A 191 3.42 14.73 7.41
CA ASN A 191 4.12 13.63 6.74
C ASN A 191 3.53 12.24 7.06
N VAL A 192 2.35 12.17 7.67
CA VAL A 192 1.61 10.93 7.94
C VAL A 192 0.36 10.88 7.07
N TYR A 193 0.20 9.76 6.40
CA TYR A 193 -0.91 9.38 5.52
C TYR A 193 -1.55 8.08 6.02
N VAL A 194 -2.73 7.78 5.55
CA VAL A 194 -3.42 6.49 5.77
C VAL A 194 -3.91 5.93 4.44
N ASP A 195 -4.06 4.61 4.34
CA ASP A 195 -4.71 4.01 3.19
C ASP A 195 -6.01 3.29 3.57
N THR A 196 -6.90 3.15 2.59
CA THR A 196 -8.23 2.55 2.76
C THR A 196 -8.24 1.05 2.54
N SER A 197 -7.10 0.38 2.50
CA SER A 197 -6.98 -1.03 2.13
C SER A 197 -7.49 -1.99 3.21
N GLY A 198 -7.70 -3.24 2.82
CA GLY A 198 -7.94 -4.36 3.71
C GLY A 198 -9.30 -4.39 4.39
N MET A 199 -9.46 -5.38 5.27
CA MET A 199 -10.72 -5.66 5.97
C MET A 199 -11.01 -4.69 7.12
N ALA A 200 -9.98 -4.14 7.77
CA ALA A 200 -10.16 -3.24 8.91
C ALA A 200 -10.93 -1.97 8.55
N SER A 201 -10.80 -1.53 7.31
CA SER A 201 -11.45 -0.33 6.79
C SER A 201 -12.87 -0.58 6.20
N LEU A 202 -13.44 -1.78 6.32
CA LEU A 202 -14.80 -2.10 5.83
C LEU A 202 -15.94 -1.62 6.76
N LYS A 203 -15.65 -0.81 7.75
CA LYS A 203 -16.65 -0.24 8.65
C LYS A 203 -17.48 0.80 7.92
N ASN A 204 -18.80 0.78 8.14
CA ASN A 204 -19.70 1.83 7.65
C ASN A 204 -19.26 3.19 8.19
N MET A 205 -19.35 4.22 7.37
CA MET A 205 -19.06 5.62 7.70
C MET A 205 -17.61 5.94 8.08
N ILE A 206 -16.67 5.00 7.99
CA ILE A 206 -15.28 5.28 8.37
C ILE A 206 -14.61 6.27 7.42
N ILE A 207 -14.92 6.22 6.14
CA ILE A 207 -14.39 7.15 5.13
C ILE A 207 -14.95 8.55 5.35
N GLU A 208 -16.27 8.65 5.49
CA GLU A 208 -16.95 9.91 5.76
C GLU A 208 -16.46 10.56 7.06
N TYR A 209 -16.30 9.74 8.11
CA TYR A 209 -15.79 10.21 9.39
C TYR A 209 -14.34 10.68 9.25
N ALA A 210 -13.47 9.91 8.61
CA ALA A 210 -12.08 10.31 8.39
C ALA A 210 -11.99 11.64 7.61
N VAL A 211 -12.71 11.74 6.48
CA VAL A 211 -12.72 12.99 5.68
C VAL A 211 -13.23 14.16 6.51
N SER A 212 -14.26 13.98 7.35
CA SER A 212 -14.75 15.06 8.23
C SER A 212 -13.73 15.53 9.28
N GLN A 213 -12.78 14.67 9.69
CA GLN A 213 -11.80 14.95 10.73
C GLN A 213 -10.46 15.48 10.21
N ILE A 214 -10.02 15.00 9.05
CA ILE A 214 -8.66 15.24 8.53
C ILE A 214 -8.62 15.72 7.07
N GLY A 215 -9.79 15.93 6.41
CA GLY A 215 -9.84 16.16 4.96
C GLY A 215 -9.51 14.89 4.18
N SER A 216 -9.48 15.01 2.87
CA SER A 216 -9.19 13.87 1.97
C SER A 216 -7.72 13.77 1.53
N GLU A 217 -6.94 14.83 1.71
CA GLU A 217 -5.63 15.04 1.06
C GLU A 217 -4.55 14.07 1.51
N ARG A 218 -4.76 13.39 2.65
CA ARG A 218 -3.81 12.42 3.22
C ARG A 218 -4.40 11.02 3.37
N ILE A 219 -5.47 10.75 2.64
CA ILE A 219 -6.10 9.42 2.54
C ILE A 219 -5.79 8.86 1.15
N LEU A 220 -5.26 7.65 1.09
CA LEU A 220 -4.87 6.96 -0.14
C LEU A 220 -5.79 5.77 -0.37
N PHE A 221 -6.02 5.42 -1.63
CA PHE A 221 -6.73 4.21 -1.99
C PHE A 221 -5.78 3.02 -2.02
N GLY A 222 -6.22 1.88 -1.46
CA GLY A 222 -5.53 0.61 -1.50
C GLY A 222 -6.50 -0.57 -1.45
N THR A 223 -6.08 -1.73 -1.96
CA THR A 223 -6.90 -2.94 -1.95
C THR A 223 -6.45 -3.99 -0.95
N ASP A 224 -5.17 -4.06 -0.64
CA ASP A 224 -4.55 -5.15 0.14
C ASP A 224 -4.80 -6.53 -0.50
N THR A 225 -4.89 -6.55 -1.84
CA THR A 225 -5.25 -7.72 -2.66
C THR A 225 -6.67 -8.26 -2.44
N TYR A 226 -7.46 -7.65 -1.57
CA TYR A 226 -8.89 -7.96 -1.46
C TYR A 226 -9.66 -7.43 -2.67
N SER A 227 -10.92 -7.82 -2.79
CA SER A 227 -11.79 -7.44 -3.91
C SER A 227 -11.67 -5.96 -4.29
N ALA A 228 -10.99 -5.65 -5.38
CA ALA A 228 -10.78 -4.29 -5.86
C ALA A 228 -12.11 -3.56 -6.12
N ALA A 229 -13.12 -4.28 -6.60
CA ALA A 229 -14.46 -3.74 -6.81
C ALA A 229 -15.11 -3.29 -5.50
N SER A 230 -15.00 -4.09 -4.43
CA SER A 230 -15.52 -3.75 -3.11
C SER A 230 -14.76 -2.59 -2.48
N GLN A 231 -13.43 -2.65 -2.50
CA GLN A 231 -12.58 -1.59 -1.94
C GLN A 231 -12.82 -0.24 -2.64
N ARG A 232 -12.90 -0.25 -3.97
CA ARG A 232 -13.21 0.95 -4.74
C ARG A 232 -14.65 1.41 -4.50
N GLY A 233 -15.62 0.50 -4.50
CA GLY A 233 -17.03 0.83 -4.31
C GLY A 233 -17.29 1.59 -3.02
N ARG A 234 -16.52 1.33 -1.97
CA ARG A 234 -16.62 2.06 -0.70
C ARG A 234 -16.30 3.54 -0.84
N ILE A 235 -15.35 3.89 -1.71
CA ILE A 235 -15.01 5.29 -1.99
C ILE A 235 -16.04 5.90 -2.96
N GLU A 236 -16.35 5.18 -4.04
CA GLU A 236 -17.28 5.64 -5.07
C GLU A 236 -18.68 5.97 -4.50
N PHE A 237 -19.17 5.14 -3.58
CA PHE A 237 -20.50 5.25 -3.01
C PHE A 237 -20.54 5.88 -1.62
N SER A 238 -19.38 6.36 -1.10
CA SER A 238 -19.36 7.12 0.14
C SER A 238 -20.07 8.49 0.00
N MET A 239 -20.58 9.00 1.11
CA MET A 239 -21.29 10.29 1.18
C MET A 239 -20.31 11.47 1.39
N ILE A 240 -19.24 11.51 0.61
CA ILE A 240 -18.28 12.62 0.57
C ILE A 240 -18.37 13.35 -0.77
N ALA A 241 -17.77 14.52 -0.89
CA ALA A 241 -17.74 15.26 -2.15
C ALA A 241 -16.99 14.48 -3.26
N ASP A 242 -17.37 14.71 -4.51
CA ASP A 242 -16.71 14.03 -5.64
C ASP A 242 -15.23 14.40 -5.75
N SER A 243 -14.85 15.63 -5.37
CA SER A 243 -13.46 16.07 -5.25
C SER A 243 -12.67 15.25 -4.21
N ASP A 244 -13.30 14.89 -3.08
CA ASP A 244 -12.65 14.04 -2.07
C ASP A 244 -12.44 12.62 -2.58
N LYS A 245 -13.39 12.09 -3.36
CA LYS A 245 -13.24 10.79 -4.02
C LYS A 245 -12.09 10.79 -5.02
N GLU A 246 -11.97 11.85 -5.82
CA GLU A 246 -10.86 12.03 -6.75
C GLU A 246 -9.51 12.10 -6.03
N ASN A 247 -9.46 12.83 -4.91
CA ASN A 247 -8.26 12.89 -4.09
C ASN A 247 -7.86 11.51 -3.58
N ILE A 248 -8.77 10.79 -2.95
CA ILE A 248 -8.50 9.46 -2.36
C ILE A 248 -8.12 8.44 -3.43
N LEU A 249 -8.86 8.40 -4.55
CA LEU A 249 -8.64 7.41 -5.60
C LEU A 249 -7.40 7.68 -6.44
N PHE A 250 -7.03 8.95 -6.65
CA PHE A 250 -6.03 9.30 -7.66
C PHE A 250 -5.06 10.43 -7.28
N ASN A 251 -5.57 11.64 -6.95
CA ASN A 251 -4.74 12.83 -6.88
C ASN A 251 -3.66 12.73 -5.80
N ASN A 252 -4.00 12.21 -4.62
CA ASN A 252 -3.06 12.08 -3.51
C ASN A 252 -1.91 11.13 -3.84
N ALA A 253 -2.21 10.01 -4.50
CA ALA A 253 -1.17 9.08 -4.96
C ALA A 253 -0.29 9.74 -6.03
N LYS A 254 -0.89 10.44 -7.01
CA LYS A 254 -0.16 11.15 -8.05
C LYS A 254 0.82 12.17 -7.45
N GLU A 255 0.37 12.96 -6.49
CA GLU A 255 1.18 13.99 -5.83
C GLU A 255 2.27 13.36 -4.96
N LEU A 256 1.90 12.45 -4.05
CA LEU A 256 2.82 11.85 -3.10
C LEU A 256 3.97 11.09 -3.76
N PHE A 257 3.69 10.37 -4.83
CA PHE A 257 4.67 9.53 -5.55
C PHE A 257 5.28 10.22 -6.79
N GLY A 258 4.90 11.45 -7.08
CA GLY A 258 5.42 12.19 -8.24
C GLY A 258 5.13 11.50 -9.58
N LEU A 259 3.97 10.86 -9.71
CA LEU A 259 3.64 10.09 -10.91
C LEU A 259 3.31 11.00 -12.09
N SER A 260 3.98 10.76 -13.22
CA SER A 260 3.57 11.28 -14.52
C SER A 260 2.72 10.24 -15.25
N PHE A 261 1.50 10.61 -15.60
CA PHE A 261 0.56 9.78 -16.39
C PHE A 261 0.46 10.27 -17.80
#